data_8088084ccfccbbdcfe9e81c281d1939d
#
_entry.id   8088084ccfccbbdcfe9e81c281d1939d
#
_cell.length_a   1.000
_cell.length_b   1.000
_cell.length_c   1.000
_cell.angle_alpha   90.00
_cell.angle_beta   90.00
_cell.angle_gamma   90.00
#
_symmetry.space_group_name_H-M   'P 1'
#
loop_
_entity.id
_entity.type
_entity.pdbx_description
1 polymer ?
#
loop_
_entity_poly.entity_id
_entity_poly.type
_entity_poly.pdbx_seq_one_letter_code
_entity_poly.pdbx_strand_id
1 'polypeptide(L)'
;MLQGTPITAGSKQRFVLRRRFEFLGALVVAALIPWAGLRWLIADPSFDANAYHNSLFANALAIFMALWIRISVSTYPGIRGGQLILPAVIASHATAIAMLLLSRLPYHRPSLAVGFLLHLLWAYGIYFFVQRRLRPRIAIVPFGAVEKLARLDTVEWHRLHRPELADASVCNAIVADFSADLPDEWEAFLADAALDGRVVYQVKQLQESLTGRVEIQHLSENSFGSLVPARAYMAVKHLADFLLAVTLLPLALPLMGACAIAIRLSDGGPVLFRQKRVGRAGREFTVTKFRTMRLVTDLDPDDRRAAMTGDGDVRITRLGAFLRRSRLDELPQLWNILKGEMSFIGPRPEAQVLSSWYTSEIPFYRYRHVVRPGISGWAQVNQGHVAEVGEVHLKLQYDFFYIKYFSPWLDLLILFRTVKTILTGWGAR
;
A
#
# COMPACT_ATOMS: atom_id res chain seq x y z
N MET A 1 -15.50 3.04 5.54
CA MET A 1 -15.43 4.51 5.50
C MET A 1 -15.50 5.07 6.92
N LEU A 2 -14.36 5.27 7.60
CA LEU A 2 -14.32 5.98 8.88
C LEU A 2 -14.50 7.49 8.62
N GLN A 3 -15.72 7.95 8.35
CA GLN A 3 -16.03 9.35 8.00
C GLN A 3 -16.92 10.06 9.03
N GLY A 4 -17.03 9.54 10.24
CA GLY A 4 -17.59 10.31 11.33
C GLY A 4 -16.61 11.43 11.74
N THR A 5 -16.99 12.70 11.59
CA THR A 5 -16.25 13.80 12.22
C THR A 5 -16.27 13.56 13.73
N PRO A 6 -15.12 13.70 14.44
CA PRO A 6 -15.11 13.53 15.89
C PRO A 6 -16.07 14.53 16.55
N ILE A 7 -17.06 14.01 17.26
CA ILE A 7 -18.13 14.80 17.88
C ILE A 7 -17.58 15.71 18.99
N THR A 8 -16.41 15.39 19.54
CA THR A 8 -15.75 16.12 20.64
C THR A 8 -14.75 17.20 20.21
N ALA A 9 -14.46 17.35 18.92
CA ALA A 9 -13.63 18.45 18.45
C ALA A 9 -14.39 19.77 18.58
N GLY A 10 -13.78 20.82 19.15
CA GLY A 10 -14.35 22.16 19.18
C GLY A 10 -14.74 22.63 17.78
N SER A 11 -15.69 23.59 17.67
CA SER A 11 -16.24 24.00 16.37
C SER A 11 -15.18 24.39 15.33
N LYS A 12 -14.08 25.03 15.77
CA LYS A 12 -12.93 25.37 14.91
C LYS A 12 -12.18 24.13 14.41
N GLN A 13 -11.99 23.10 15.24
CA GLN A 13 -11.33 21.85 14.85
C GLN A 13 -12.20 21.04 13.88
N ARG A 14 -13.54 21.05 14.07
CA ARG A 14 -14.47 20.40 13.14
C ARG A 14 -14.43 21.04 11.75
N PHE A 15 -14.27 22.35 11.66
CA PHE A 15 -14.16 23.05 10.38
C PHE A 15 -12.88 22.68 9.64
N VAL A 16 -11.74 22.68 10.33
CA VAL A 16 -10.42 22.36 9.75
C VAL A 16 -10.32 20.88 9.34
N LEU A 17 -11.08 20.00 10.02
CA LEU A 17 -11.16 18.58 9.68
C LEU A 17 -12.01 18.29 8.44
N ARG A 18 -12.83 19.25 7.98
CA ARG A 18 -13.61 19.07 6.75
C ARG A 18 -12.66 19.00 5.56
N ARG A 19 -12.77 17.95 4.75
CA ARG A 19 -12.01 17.77 3.51
C ARG A 19 -12.09 18.98 2.58
N ARG A 20 -13.23 19.69 2.61
CA ARG A 20 -13.44 20.94 1.87
C ARG A 20 -12.46 22.03 2.31
N PHE A 21 -12.17 22.16 3.61
CA PHE A 21 -11.20 23.12 4.12
C PHE A 21 -9.78 22.75 3.66
N GLU A 22 -9.39 21.48 3.75
CA GLU A 22 -8.08 21.00 3.27
C GLU A 22 -7.90 21.31 1.79
N PHE A 23 -8.91 21.00 0.97
CA PHE A 23 -8.89 21.22 -0.48
C PHE A 23 -8.87 22.71 -0.84
N LEU A 24 -9.83 23.51 -0.33
CA LEU A 24 -9.90 24.93 -0.63
C LEU A 24 -8.69 25.70 -0.12
N GLY A 25 -8.19 25.36 1.06
CA GLY A 25 -6.97 25.95 1.59
C GLY A 25 -5.75 25.62 0.74
N ALA A 26 -5.63 24.37 0.26
CA ALA A 26 -4.56 23.98 -0.66
C ALA A 26 -4.66 24.72 -1.99
N LEU A 27 -5.86 24.90 -2.56
CA LEU A 27 -6.06 25.68 -3.78
C LEU A 27 -5.61 27.14 -3.61
N VAL A 28 -5.98 27.77 -2.50
CA VAL A 28 -5.56 29.14 -2.22
C VAL A 28 -4.03 29.21 -2.02
N VAL A 29 -3.48 28.38 -1.13
CA VAL A 29 -2.09 28.46 -0.71
C VAL A 29 -1.13 27.96 -1.80
N ALA A 30 -1.45 26.88 -2.50
CA ALA A 30 -0.52 26.22 -3.39
C ALA A 30 -0.82 26.39 -4.89
N ALA A 31 -1.97 26.96 -5.26
CA ALA A 31 -2.27 27.29 -6.64
C ALA A 31 -2.42 28.81 -6.87
N LEU A 32 -3.33 29.48 -6.13
CA LEU A 32 -3.63 30.89 -6.33
C LEU A 32 -2.51 31.83 -5.87
N ILE A 33 -1.92 31.61 -4.67
CA ILE A 33 -0.83 32.47 -4.17
C ILE A 33 0.41 32.41 -5.08
N PRO A 34 0.93 31.22 -5.51
CA PRO A 34 2.04 31.19 -6.45
C PRO A 34 1.72 31.84 -7.80
N TRP A 35 0.50 31.64 -8.31
CA TRP A 35 0.06 32.25 -9.55
C TRP A 35 0.01 33.78 -9.45
N ALA A 36 -0.65 34.34 -8.44
CA ALA A 36 -0.80 35.78 -8.28
C ALA A 36 0.53 36.45 -7.85
N GLY A 37 1.22 35.87 -6.86
CA GLY A 37 2.43 36.43 -6.29
C GLY A 37 3.58 36.46 -7.27
N LEU A 38 3.84 35.38 -8.00
CA LEU A 38 4.94 35.36 -8.97
C LEU A 38 4.64 36.18 -10.21
N ARG A 39 3.38 36.27 -10.64
CA ARG A 39 2.96 37.15 -11.73
C ARG A 39 3.14 38.64 -11.38
N TRP A 40 2.94 38.98 -10.10
CA TRP A 40 3.02 40.39 -9.63
C TRP A 40 4.43 40.77 -9.21
N LEU A 41 5.21 39.87 -8.59
CA LEU A 41 6.57 40.12 -8.11
C LEU A 41 7.65 40.00 -9.20
N ILE A 42 7.45 39.10 -10.16
CA ILE A 42 8.40 38.76 -11.21
C ILE A 42 7.74 39.07 -12.56
N ALA A 43 7.11 40.23 -12.71
CA ALA A 43 6.50 40.62 -13.99
C ALA A 43 7.52 40.54 -15.11
N ASP A 44 7.87 39.36 -15.58
CA ASP A 44 8.77 39.13 -16.70
C ASP A 44 7.96 39.20 -17.98
N PRO A 45 8.16 40.28 -18.79
CA PRO A 45 7.44 40.46 -20.04
C PRO A 45 7.69 39.34 -21.06
N SER A 46 8.73 38.54 -20.86
CA SER A 46 9.10 37.45 -21.75
C SER A 46 8.22 36.20 -21.56
N PHE A 47 7.45 36.12 -20.46
CA PHE A 47 6.57 34.97 -20.22
C PHE A 47 5.14 35.24 -20.68
N ASP A 48 4.65 34.36 -21.56
CA ASP A 48 3.25 34.37 -21.99
C ASP A 48 2.31 34.22 -20.78
N ALA A 49 1.25 35.04 -20.74
CA ALA A 49 0.20 34.94 -19.72
C ALA A 49 -0.39 33.53 -19.63
N ASN A 50 -0.46 32.80 -20.75
CA ASN A 50 -0.91 31.40 -20.80
C ASN A 50 -0.02 30.47 -19.97
N ALA A 51 1.28 30.71 -19.86
CA ALA A 51 2.19 29.91 -19.07
C ALA A 51 1.83 29.93 -17.56
N TYR A 52 1.44 31.12 -17.05
CA TYR A 52 0.96 31.24 -15.66
C TYR A 52 -0.38 30.57 -15.44
N HIS A 53 -1.32 30.70 -16.38
CA HIS A 53 -2.64 30.04 -16.27
C HIS A 53 -2.52 28.52 -16.35
N ASN A 54 -1.73 28.00 -17.29
CA ASN A 54 -1.49 26.56 -17.41
C ASN A 54 -0.84 25.99 -16.13
N SER A 55 0.09 26.73 -15.51
CA SER A 55 0.71 26.33 -14.23
C SER A 55 -0.28 26.38 -13.06
N LEU A 56 -1.20 27.35 -13.04
CA LEU A 56 -2.31 27.41 -12.08
C LEU A 56 -3.19 26.17 -12.18
N PHE A 57 -3.65 25.84 -13.41
CA PHE A 57 -4.50 24.68 -13.65
C PHE A 57 -3.77 23.37 -13.31
N ALA A 58 -2.47 23.25 -13.63
CA ALA A 58 -1.67 22.08 -13.29
C ALA A 58 -1.54 21.90 -11.76
N ASN A 59 -1.27 22.96 -11.00
CA ASN A 59 -1.25 22.91 -9.55
C ASN A 59 -2.63 22.56 -8.96
N ALA A 60 -3.71 23.13 -9.47
CA ALA A 60 -5.06 22.81 -9.03
C ALA A 60 -5.44 21.34 -9.30
N LEU A 61 -5.10 20.84 -10.49
CA LEU A 61 -5.28 19.43 -10.85
C LEU A 61 -4.46 18.52 -9.93
N ALA A 62 -3.20 18.85 -9.67
CA ALA A 62 -2.33 18.08 -8.77
C ALA A 62 -2.88 18.05 -7.33
N ILE A 63 -3.43 19.16 -6.83
CA ILE A 63 -4.07 19.22 -5.51
C ILE A 63 -5.30 18.31 -5.45
N PHE A 64 -6.16 18.38 -6.47
CA PHE A 64 -7.32 17.50 -6.57
C PHE A 64 -6.92 16.02 -6.59
N MET A 65 -5.99 15.65 -7.46
CA MET A 65 -5.51 14.27 -7.60
C MET A 65 -4.85 13.78 -6.30
N ALA A 66 -4.03 14.58 -5.63
CA ALA A 66 -3.39 14.23 -4.38
C ALA A 66 -4.40 13.95 -3.27
N LEU A 67 -5.43 14.79 -3.17
CA LEU A 67 -6.51 14.60 -2.21
C LEU A 67 -7.32 13.34 -2.54
N TRP A 68 -7.64 13.13 -3.81
CA TRP A 68 -8.38 11.95 -4.27
C TRP A 68 -7.61 10.65 -3.99
N ILE A 69 -6.30 10.59 -4.32
CA ILE A 69 -5.42 9.47 -3.99
C ILE A 69 -5.43 9.22 -2.47
N ARG A 70 -5.24 10.25 -1.66
CA ARG A 70 -5.21 10.11 -0.19
C ARG A 70 -6.53 9.59 0.36
N ILE A 71 -7.66 10.06 -0.15
CA ILE A 71 -9.00 9.59 0.25
C ILE A 71 -9.18 8.11 -0.11
N SER A 72 -8.86 7.74 -1.34
CA SER A 72 -9.04 6.38 -1.85
C SER A 72 -8.14 5.37 -1.13
N VAL A 73 -6.89 5.77 -0.85
CA VAL A 73 -5.92 4.91 -0.16
C VAL A 73 -6.13 4.89 1.36
N SER A 74 -6.67 5.96 1.97
CA SER A 74 -6.95 5.99 3.43
C SER A 74 -7.99 4.98 3.89
N THR A 75 -8.69 4.33 2.96
CA THR A 75 -9.63 3.24 3.25
C THR A 75 -8.93 1.97 3.74
N TYR A 76 -7.62 1.84 3.47
CA TYR A 76 -6.83 0.67 3.83
C TYR A 76 -6.15 0.83 5.19
N PRO A 77 -6.02 -0.28 5.95
CA PRO A 77 -5.57 -0.27 7.33
C PRO A 77 -4.07 0.01 7.48
N GLY A 78 -3.71 0.43 8.66
CA GLY A 78 -2.31 0.62 9.06
C GLY A 78 -1.63 1.82 8.39
N ILE A 79 -2.37 2.68 7.69
CA ILE A 79 -1.84 3.90 7.10
C ILE A 79 -1.97 5.02 8.11
N ARG A 80 -0.83 5.48 8.62
CA ARG A 80 -0.79 6.79 9.26
C ARG A 80 -0.93 7.83 8.15
N GLY A 81 -1.95 8.66 8.18
CA GLY A 81 -2.30 9.62 7.12
C GLY A 81 -1.12 10.45 6.58
N GLY A 82 -0.13 10.75 7.43
CA GLY A 82 1.10 11.45 7.04
C GLY A 82 2.03 10.69 6.09
N GLN A 83 1.97 9.37 6.07
CA GLN A 83 2.86 8.56 5.19
C GLN A 83 2.49 8.66 3.71
N LEU A 84 1.24 9.02 3.41
CA LEU A 84 0.74 9.16 2.05
C LEU A 84 0.87 10.57 1.47
N ILE A 85 1.14 11.58 2.30
CA ILE A 85 1.17 12.98 1.84
C ILE A 85 2.24 13.14 0.77
N LEU A 86 3.49 12.85 1.09
CA LEU A 86 4.60 13.05 0.17
C LEU A 86 4.44 12.25 -1.14
N PRO A 87 4.18 10.93 -1.11
CA PRO A 87 4.00 10.15 -2.34
C PRO A 87 2.81 10.63 -3.19
N ALA A 88 1.69 10.97 -2.57
CA ALA A 88 0.52 11.45 -3.29
C ALA A 88 0.78 12.80 -3.98
N VAL A 89 1.43 13.73 -3.27
CA VAL A 89 1.76 15.05 -3.82
C VAL A 89 2.79 14.93 -4.94
N ILE A 90 3.84 14.11 -4.78
CA ILE A 90 4.83 13.86 -5.84
C ILE A 90 4.15 13.26 -7.08
N ALA A 91 3.39 12.16 -6.92
CA ALA A 91 2.75 11.50 -8.04
C ALA A 91 1.78 12.42 -8.80
N SER A 92 1.00 13.21 -8.07
CA SER A 92 0.02 14.13 -8.65
C SER A 92 0.68 15.27 -9.42
N HIS A 93 1.74 15.91 -8.88
CA HIS A 93 2.47 16.96 -9.57
C HIS A 93 3.25 16.42 -10.76
N ALA A 94 3.87 15.23 -10.63
CA ALA A 94 4.55 14.57 -11.75
C ALA A 94 3.56 14.29 -12.91
N THR A 95 2.34 13.81 -12.59
CA THR A 95 1.29 13.59 -13.60
C THR A 95 0.84 14.89 -14.25
N ALA A 96 0.63 15.95 -13.47
CA ALA A 96 0.24 17.26 -14.01
C ALA A 96 1.32 17.87 -14.91
N ILE A 97 2.59 17.75 -14.51
CA ILE A 97 3.74 18.17 -15.34
C ILE A 97 3.84 17.33 -16.61
N ALA A 98 3.68 16.02 -16.51
CA ALA A 98 3.69 15.14 -17.68
C ALA A 98 2.58 15.51 -18.68
N MET A 99 1.37 15.85 -18.20
CA MET A 99 0.29 16.32 -19.05
C MET A 99 0.65 17.62 -19.79
N LEU A 100 1.28 18.60 -19.10
CA LEU A 100 1.74 19.84 -19.74
C LEU A 100 2.78 19.57 -20.82
N LEU A 101 3.74 18.68 -20.54
CA LEU A 101 4.80 18.31 -21.50
C LEU A 101 4.24 17.59 -22.73
N LEU A 102 3.34 16.61 -22.52
CA LEU A 102 2.72 15.87 -23.61
C LEU A 102 1.81 16.75 -24.48
N SER A 103 1.10 17.68 -23.86
CA SER A 103 0.24 18.65 -24.56
C SER A 103 1.02 19.83 -25.17
N ARG A 104 2.35 19.89 -24.96
CA ARG A 104 3.24 20.99 -25.42
C ARG A 104 2.73 22.38 -25.00
N LEU A 105 2.02 22.48 -23.88
CA LEU A 105 1.52 23.74 -23.36
C LEU A 105 2.66 24.53 -22.68
N PRO A 106 2.73 25.86 -22.85
CA PRO A 106 3.69 26.69 -22.14
C PRO A 106 3.39 26.67 -20.64
N TYR A 107 4.42 26.60 -19.79
CA TYR A 107 4.28 26.60 -18.34
C TYR A 107 5.39 27.38 -17.65
N HIS A 108 5.08 27.92 -16.46
CA HIS A 108 6.01 28.69 -15.64
C HIS A 108 6.61 27.81 -14.54
N ARG A 109 7.88 27.42 -14.71
CA ARG A 109 8.57 26.48 -13.80
C ARG A 109 8.57 26.92 -12.33
N PRO A 110 8.87 28.21 -12.00
CA PRO A 110 8.82 28.67 -10.61
C PRO A 110 7.43 28.51 -9.98
N SER A 111 6.33 28.78 -10.71
CA SER A 111 4.96 28.60 -10.18
C SER A 111 4.66 27.15 -9.85
N LEU A 112 5.13 26.18 -10.65
CA LEU A 112 4.96 24.76 -10.37
C LEU A 112 5.79 24.33 -9.15
N ALA A 113 7.04 24.78 -9.05
CA ALA A 113 7.92 24.44 -7.93
C ALA A 113 7.43 25.02 -6.59
N VAL A 114 7.04 26.30 -6.58
CA VAL A 114 6.49 26.94 -5.37
C VAL A 114 5.16 26.31 -5.00
N GLY A 115 4.28 26.03 -5.99
CA GLY A 115 3.02 25.34 -5.77
C GLY A 115 3.20 23.96 -5.14
N PHE A 116 4.15 23.17 -5.63
CA PHE A 116 4.51 21.88 -5.04
C PHE A 116 4.95 21.99 -3.57
N LEU A 117 5.88 22.91 -3.28
CA LEU A 117 6.39 23.11 -1.91
C LEU A 117 5.28 23.58 -0.95
N LEU A 118 4.47 24.55 -1.37
CA LEU A 118 3.38 25.06 -0.55
C LEU A 118 2.27 24.00 -0.35
N HIS A 119 2.02 23.15 -1.35
CA HIS A 119 1.11 22.02 -1.19
C HIS A 119 1.61 21.03 -0.12
N LEU A 120 2.89 20.68 -0.14
CA LEU A 120 3.50 19.84 0.89
C LEU A 120 3.40 20.46 2.28
N LEU A 121 3.77 21.73 2.41
CA LEU A 121 3.71 22.45 3.68
C LEU A 121 2.28 22.51 4.24
N TRP A 122 1.31 22.82 3.38
CA TRP A 122 -0.10 22.85 3.77
C TRP A 122 -0.61 21.48 4.23
N ALA A 123 -0.37 20.43 3.42
CA ALA A 123 -0.83 19.10 3.72
C ALA A 123 -0.20 18.52 5.00
N TYR A 124 1.12 18.73 5.21
CA TYR A 124 1.79 18.34 6.45
C TYR A 124 1.37 19.23 7.64
N GLY A 125 1.13 20.51 7.42
CA GLY A 125 0.60 21.40 8.44
C GLY A 125 -0.74 20.90 8.97
N ILE A 126 -1.70 20.61 8.10
CA ILE A 126 -3.00 20.01 8.48
C ILE A 126 -2.80 18.68 9.21
N TYR A 127 -1.90 17.84 8.73
CA TYR A 127 -1.64 16.54 9.38
C TYR A 127 -1.08 16.68 10.80
N PHE A 128 -0.01 17.47 10.98
CA PHE A 128 0.66 17.59 12.29
C PHE A 128 -0.16 18.36 13.31
N PHE A 129 -0.82 19.43 12.89
CA PHE A 129 -1.57 20.28 13.84
C PHE A 129 -2.95 19.74 14.17
N VAL A 130 -3.55 18.95 13.27
CA VAL A 130 -4.93 18.48 13.43
C VAL A 130 -5.02 16.96 13.47
N GLN A 131 -4.68 16.29 12.39
CA GLN A 131 -4.99 14.87 12.22
C GLN A 131 -4.20 13.94 13.16
N ARG A 132 -2.93 14.25 13.45
CA ARG A 132 -2.09 13.43 14.34
C ARG A 132 -2.60 13.38 15.79
N ARG A 133 -3.32 14.41 16.21
CA ARG A 133 -3.81 14.54 17.59
C ARG A 133 -5.15 13.85 17.82
N LEU A 134 -5.81 13.41 16.76
CA LEU A 134 -7.14 12.84 16.84
C LEU A 134 -7.05 11.32 16.68
N ARG A 135 -7.35 10.60 17.76
CA ARG A 135 -7.60 9.16 17.69
C ARG A 135 -9.09 8.95 17.42
N PRO A 136 -9.46 8.05 16.49
CA PRO A 136 -10.86 7.70 16.30
C PRO A 136 -11.38 7.03 17.58
N ARG A 137 -12.57 7.40 18.03
CA ARG A 137 -13.29 6.77 19.14
C ARG A 137 -14.35 5.85 18.56
N ILE A 138 -14.29 4.58 18.93
CA ILE A 138 -15.24 3.58 18.44
C ILE A 138 -15.93 2.95 19.64
N ALA A 139 -17.26 2.95 19.61
CA ALA A 139 -18.08 2.29 20.60
C ALA A 139 -18.11 0.78 20.34
N ILE A 140 -17.96 -0.02 21.41
CA ILE A 140 -18.01 -1.48 21.36
C ILE A 140 -19.31 -1.96 21.98
N VAL A 141 -20.09 -2.73 21.23
CA VAL A 141 -21.21 -3.49 21.72
C VAL A 141 -20.67 -4.75 22.44
N PRO A 142 -21.00 -4.98 23.72
CA PRO A 142 -20.28 -5.93 24.60
C PRO A 142 -20.65 -7.42 24.38
N PHE A 143 -20.89 -7.84 23.14
CA PHE A 143 -21.25 -9.21 22.80
C PHE A 143 -20.31 -9.78 21.73
N GLY A 144 -20.09 -11.11 21.77
CA GLY A 144 -19.30 -11.83 20.80
C GLY A 144 -17.78 -11.62 20.88
N ALA A 145 -17.08 -11.71 19.77
CA ALA A 145 -15.61 -11.73 19.68
C ALA A 145 -14.94 -10.36 19.73
N VAL A 146 -15.53 -9.38 20.45
CA VAL A 146 -15.06 -7.98 20.51
C VAL A 146 -13.77 -7.78 21.31
N GLU A 147 -13.42 -8.70 22.22
CA GLU A 147 -12.25 -8.58 23.10
C GLU A 147 -10.91 -8.52 22.33
N LYS A 148 -10.85 -9.13 21.17
CA LYS A 148 -9.66 -9.07 20.29
C LYS A 148 -9.39 -7.66 19.78
N LEU A 149 -10.43 -6.87 19.55
CA LEU A 149 -10.33 -5.49 19.10
C LEU A 149 -9.82 -4.55 20.21
N ALA A 150 -10.28 -4.76 21.45
CA ALA A 150 -9.92 -3.92 22.60
C ALA A 150 -8.41 -3.87 22.87
N ARG A 151 -7.64 -4.86 22.35
CA ARG A 151 -6.17 -4.93 22.47
C ARG A 151 -5.42 -4.06 21.45
N LEU A 152 -6.13 -3.42 20.51
CA LEU A 152 -5.51 -2.60 19.48
C LEU A 152 -5.39 -1.14 19.94
N ASP A 153 -4.17 -0.66 20.18
CA ASP A 153 -3.87 0.69 20.66
C ASP A 153 -4.08 1.83 19.65
N THR A 154 -4.49 1.49 18.41
CA THR A 154 -4.66 2.47 17.33
C THR A 154 -5.93 3.29 17.43
N VAL A 155 -6.87 2.86 18.25
CA VAL A 155 -8.23 3.40 18.43
C VAL A 155 -8.51 3.60 19.91
N GLU A 156 -9.25 4.64 20.29
CA GLU A 156 -9.83 4.77 21.62
C GLU A 156 -11.15 3.99 21.65
N TRP A 157 -11.16 2.92 22.44
CA TRP A 157 -12.31 2.06 22.59
C TRP A 157 -13.22 2.55 23.72
N HIS A 158 -14.53 2.65 23.42
CA HIS A 158 -15.56 2.97 24.40
C HIS A 158 -16.55 1.80 24.49
N ARG A 159 -16.54 1.07 25.61
CA ARG A 159 -17.45 -0.04 25.80
C ARG A 159 -18.83 0.50 26.21
N LEU A 160 -19.85 0.16 25.44
CA LEU A 160 -21.21 0.53 25.76
C LEU A 160 -21.75 -0.38 26.88
N HIS A 161 -22.46 0.23 27.83
CA HIS A 161 -23.11 -0.51 28.92
C HIS A 161 -24.61 -0.60 28.72
N ARG A 162 -25.19 0.31 27.95
CA ARG A 162 -26.62 0.37 27.61
C ARG A 162 -26.81 0.60 26.13
N PRO A 163 -27.92 0.09 25.53
CA PRO A 163 -28.24 0.32 24.14
C PRO A 163 -28.88 1.70 23.92
N GLU A 164 -28.15 2.77 24.28
CA GLU A 164 -28.63 4.15 24.17
C GLU A 164 -27.74 4.96 23.22
N LEU A 165 -28.35 5.71 22.30
CA LEU A 165 -27.63 6.58 21.36
C LEU A 165 -26.83 7.67 22.07
N ALA A 166 -27.26 8.07 23.28
CA ALA A 166 -26.57 9.05 24.12
C ALA A 166 -25.17 8.57 24.54
N ASP A 167 -25.02 7.29 24.93
CA ASP A 167 -23.72 6.69 25.31
C ASP A 167 -22.76 6.61 24.14
N ALA A 168 -23.29 6.38 22.93
CA ALA A 168 -22.49 6.36 21.70
C ALA A 168 -22.22 7.76 21.12
N SER A 169 -22.78 8.84 21.70
CA SER A 169 -22.71 10.20 21.14
C SER A 169 -21.30 10.75 20.99
N VAL A 170 -20.36 10.31 21.82
CA VAL A 170 -18.93 10.71 21.81
C VAL A 170 -18.10 9.92 20.80
N CYS A 171 -18.66 8.87 20.18
CA CYS A 171 -17.95 7.94 19.33
C CYS A 171 -18.17 8.26 17.83
N ASN A 172 -17.17 7.94 17.00
CA ASN A 172 -17.21 8.16 15.56
C ASN A 172 -17.93 7.05 14.81
N ALA A 173 -17.93 5.86 15.41
CA ALA A 173 -18.55 4.66 14.84
C ALA A 173 -18.88 3.68 15.96
N ILE A 174 -19.66 2.67 15.63
CA ILE A 174 -20.04 1.57 16.52
C ILE A 174 -19.50 0.27 15.89
N VAL A 175 -19.03 -0.66 16.72
CA VAL A 175 -18.66 -1.99 16.31
C VAL A 175 -19.47 -3.03 17.07
N ALA A 176 -20.00 -4.00 16.35
CA ALA A 176 -20.75 -5.13 16.89
C ALA A 176 -20.36 -6.43 16.19
N ASP A 177 -20.48 -7.53 16.89
CA ASP A 177 -20.34 -8.87 16.31
C ASP A 177 -21.71 -9.37 15.87
N PHE A 178 -21.99 -9.27 14.57
CA PHE A 178 -23.27 -9.72 14.01
C PHE A 178 -23.41 -11.26 13.94
N SER A 179 -22.35 -12.00 14.27
CA SER A 179 -22.39 -13.45 14.39
C SER A 179 -22.75 -13.91 15.80
N ALA A 180 -22.74 -13.00 16.77
CA ALA A 180 -23.18 -13.29 18.14
C ALA A 180 -24.69 -13.15 18.25
N ASP A 181 -25.28 -13.91 19.17
CA ASP A 181 -26.69 -13.76 19.53
C ASP A 181 -26.84 -12.47 20.33
N LEU A 182 -27.41 -11.46 19.70
CA LEU A 182 -27.61 -10.13 20.31
C LEU A 182 -29.03 -10.06 20.92
N PRO A 183 -29.20 -9.50 22.12
CA PRO A 183 -30.53 -9.18 22.63
C PRO A 183 -31.27 -8.20 21.73
N ASP A 184 -32.58 -8.34 21.61
CA ASP A 184 -33.46 -7.51 20.74
C ASP A 184 -33.24 -6.00 20.94
N GLU A 185 -33.00 -5.56 22.17
CA GLU A 185 -32.73 -4.16 22.49
C GLU A 185 -31.45 -3.63 21.83
N TRP A 186 -30.42 -4.49 21.68
CA TRP A 186 -29.17 -4.12 21.02
C TRP A 186 -29.31 -4.16 19.50
N GLU A 187 -30.12 -5.06 18.96
CA GLU A 187 -30.41 -5.08 17.52
C GLU A 187 -31.18 -3.81 17.11
N ALA A 188 -32.22 -3.42 17.91
CA ALA A 188 -32.95 -2.19 17.71
C ALA A 188 -32.02 -0.96 17.80
N PHE A 189 -31.14 -0.92 18.80
CA PHE A 189 -30.13 0.15 18.93
C PHE A 189 -29.23 0.28 17.73
N LEU A 190 -28.74 -0.85 17.17
CA LEU A 190 -27.86 -0.82 15.99
C LEU A 190 -28.60 -0.32 14.74
N ALA A 191 -29.89 -0.69 14.61
CA ALA A 191 -30.75 -0.18 13.55
C ALA A 191 -30.97 1.33 13.67
N ASP A 192 -31.31 1.81 14.88
CA ASP A 192 -31.50 3.24 15.15
C ASP A 192 -30.21 4.03 14.94
N ALA A 193 -29.07 3.50 15.34
CA ALA A 193 -27.77 4.11 15.10
C ALA A 193 -27.45 4.24 13.61
N ALA A 194 -27.79 3.23 12.80
CA ALA A 194 -27.62 3.26 11.36
C ALA A 194 -28.58 4.29 10.70
N LEU A 195 -29.83 4.40 11.17
CA LEU A 195 -30.80 5.39 10.71
C LEU A 195 -30.37 6.83 11.09
N ASP A 196 -29.72 7.02 12.25
CA ASP A 196 -29.11 8.30 12.65
C ASP A 196 -27.83 8.64 11.83
N GLY A 197 -27.48 7.81 10.85
CA GLY A 197 -26.33 8.00 9.97
C GLY A 197 -24.98 7.63 10.60
N ARG A 198 -24.95 6.91 11.71
CA ARG A 198 -23.72 6.42 12.33
C ARG A 198 -23.24 5.18 11.58
N VAL A 199 -21.93 5.06 11.48
CA VAL A 199 -21.34 3.88 10.83
C VAL A 199 -21.26 2.74 11.83
N VAL A 200 -21.89 1.62 11.50
CA VAL A 200 -21.85 0.38 12.28
C VAL A 200 -20.96 -0.62 11.54
N TYR A 201 -19.91 -1.11 12.22
CA TYR A 201 -18.96 -2.07 11.68
C TYR A 201 -19.15 -3.47 12.27
N GLN A 202 -19.02 -4.49 11.44
CA GLN A 202 -18.79 -5.86 11.90
C GLN A 202 -17.39 -5.99 12.49
N VAL A 203 -17.25 -6.69 13.62
CA VAL A 203 -15.98 -6.93 14.34
C VAL A 203 -14.88 -7.41 13.40
N LYS A 204 -15.15 -8.47 12.62
CA LYS A 204 -14.19 -9.06 11.70
C LYS A 204 -13.72 -8.06 10.63
N GLN A 205 -14.64 -7.29 10.05
CA GLN A 205 -14.31 -6.28 9.04
C GLN A 205 -13.46 -5.15 9.62
N LEU A 206 -13.78 -4.69 10.83
CA LEU A 206 -13.01 -3.65 11.50
C LEU A 206 -11.62 -4.18 11.89
N GLN A 207 -11.51 -5.41 12.40
CA GLN A 207 -10.24 -6.05 12.71
C GLN A 207 -9.35 -6.15 11.46
N GLU A 208 -9.89 -6.65 10.35
CA GLU A 208 -9.17 -6.71 9.07
C GLU A 208 -8.71 -5.32 8.64
N SER A 209 -9.60 -4.32 8.78
CA SER A 209 -9.31 -2.95 8.39
C SER A 209 -8.24 -2.29 9.28
N LEU A 210 -8.14 -2.60 10.55
CA LEU A 210 -7.15 -2.04 11.47
C LEU A 210 -5.81 -2.78 11.43
N THR A 211 -5.82 -4.10 11.15
CA THR A 211 -4.62 -4.94 11.19
C THR A 211 -3.99 -5.15 9.81
N GLY A 212 -4.77 -5.02 8.73
CA GLY A 212 -4.35 -5.36 7.37
C GLY A 212 -4.22 -6.85 7.14
N ARG A 213 -4.92 -7.68 7.90
CA ARG A 213 -4.83 -9.13 7.91
C ARG A 213 -6.21 -9.74 7.77
N VAL A 214 -6.30 -10.86 7.07
CA VAL A 214 -7.52 -11.67 6.94
C VAL A 214 -7.23 -13.04 7.51
N GLU A 215 -7.95 -13.42 8.56
CA GLU A 215 -7.93 -14.76 9.13
C GLU A 215 -9.04 -15.57 8.46
N ILE A 216 -8.69 -16.72 7.88
CA ILE A 216 -9.66 -17.70 7.37
C ILE A 216 -9.70 -18.84 8.36
N GLN A 217 -10.78 -18.92 9.13
CA GLN A 217 -11.03 -20.04 10.07
C GLN A 217 -11.86 -21.13 9.40
N HIS A 218 -12.89 -20.75 8.66
CA HIS A 218 -13.73 -21.67 7.88
C HIS A 218 -14.08 -21.07 6.52
N LEU A 219 -14.24 -21.92 5.50
CA LEU A 219 -14.64 -21.47 4.15
C LEU A 219 -16.03 -20.83 4.11
N SER A 220 -16.93 -21.27 4.99
CA SER A 220 -18.29 -20.75 5.14
C SER A 220 -18.36 -19.37 5.78
N GLU A 221 -17.33 -18.96 6.53
CA GLU A 221 -17.27 -17.63 7.17
C GLU A 221 -16.81 -16.53 6.22
N ASN A 222 -16.47 -16.86 4.99
CA ASN A 222 -16.24 -15.86 3.94
C ASN A 222 -17.56 -15.23 3.49
N SER A 223 -18.22 -14.56 4.43
CA SER A 223 -19.53 -13.92 4.28
C SER A 223 -19.56 -12.75 3.28
N PHE A 224 -18.47 -12.45 2.61
CA PHE A 224 -18.40 -11.45 1.55
C PHE A 224 -17.82 -12.02 0.26
N GLY A 225 -18.57 -12.95 -0.33
CA GLY A 225 -18.32 -13.43 -1.70
C GLY A 225 -16.83 -13.74 -1.93
N SER A 226 -16.56 -14.77 -2.55
CA SER A 226 -15.32 -15.26 -3.12
C SER A 226 -14.02 -14.52 -2.77
N LEU A 227 -13.02 -15.24 -2.31
CA LEU A 227 -11.59 -14.85 -2.44
C LEU A 227 -11.17 -14.70 -3.93
N VAL A 228 -12.13 -14.50 -4.81
CA VAL A 228 -11.87 -14.27 -6.24
C VAL A 228 -11.67 -12.78 -6.44
N PRO A 229 -10.46 -12.35 -6.82
CA PRO A 229 -10.18 -10.95 -7.06
C PRO A 229 -11.06 -10.39 -8.19
N ALA A 230 -11.32 -9.10 -8.16
CA ALA A 230 -12.09 -8.41 -9.20
C ALA A 230 -11.52 -8.67 -10.59
N ARG A 231 -12.22 -9.47 -11.40
CA ARG A 231 -11.74 -9.92 -12.73
C ARG A 231 -11.42 -8.76 -13.67
N ALA A 232 -12.25 -7.71 -13.65
CA ALA A 232 -12.05 -6.52 -14.47
C ALA A 232 -10.73 -5.82 -14.11
N TYR A 233 -10.46 -5.59 -12.83
CA TYR A 233 -9.21 -4.99 -12.41
C TYR A 233 -8.01 -5.90 -12.70
N MET A 234 -8.15 -7.21 -12.55
CA MET A 234 -7.09 -8.17 -12.88
C MET A 234 -6.64 -8.05 -14.35
N ALA A 235 -7.57 -7.91 -15.29
CA ALA A 235 -7.25 -7.73 -16.71
C ALA A 235 -6.49 -6.41 -16.96
N VAL A 236 -7.02 -5.30 -16.40
CA VAL A 236 -6.38 -3.97 -16.49
C VAL A 236 -4.98 -3.98 -15.89
N LYS A 237 -4.83 -4.61 -14.71
CA LYS A 237 -3.54 -4.72 -14.02
C LYS A 237 -2.53 -5.50 -14.87
N HIS A 238 -2.93 -6.62 -15.47
CA HIS A 238 -2.02 -7.40 -16.31
C HIS A 238 -1.51 -6.62 -17.53
N LEU A 239 -2.39 -5.83 -18.14
CA LEU A 239 -1.99 -4.95 -19.23
C LEU A 239 -1.05 -3.84 -18.74
N ALA A 240 -1.37 -3.21 -17.61
CA ALA A 240 -0.53 -2.18 -17.00
C ALA A 240 0.86 -2.72 -16.61
N ASP A 241 0.92 -3.91 -15.99
CA ASP A 241 2.17 -4.59 -15.66
C ASP A 241 3.03 -4.83 -16.90
N PHE A 242 2.42 -5.32 -18.00
CA PHE A 242 3.11 -5.56 -19.26
C PHE A 242 3.65 -4.26 -19.86
N LEU A 243 2.81 -3.24 -20.01
CA LEU A 243 3.21 -1.94 -20.58
C LEU A 243 4.32 -1.28 -19.75
N LEU A 244 4.20 -1.32 -18.42
CA LEU A 244 5.21 -0.78 -17.52
C LEU A 244 6.53 -1.56 -17.64
N ALA A 245 6.49 -2.89 -17.75
CA ALA A 245 7.69 -3.71 -17.94
C ALA A 245 8.36 -3.42 -19.30
N VAL A 246 7.58 -3.26 -20.38
CA VAL A 246 8.09 -2.87 -21.71
C VAL A 246 8.79 -1.51 -21.65
N THR A 247 8.24 -0.55 -20.91
CA THR A 247 8.81 0.80 -20.75
C THR A 247 10.05 0.81 -19.87
N LEU A 248 10.04 0.05 -18.77
CA LEU A 248 11.15 0.02 -17.81
C LEU A 248 12.33 -0.84 -18.29
N LEU A 249 12.09 -1.88 -19.07
CA LEU A 249 13.16 -2.80 -19.48
C LEU A 249 14.28 -2.09 -20.26
N PRO A 250 14.03 -1.26 -21.28
CA PRO A 250 15.10 -0.53 -21.97
C PRO A 250 15.91 0.38 -21.05
N LEU A 251 15.25 1.00 -20.07
CA LEU A 251 15.91 1.86 -19.08
C LEU A 251 16.74 1.04 -18.07
N ALA A 252 16.30 -0.17 -17.75
CA ALA A 252 16.98 -1.08 -16.84
C ALA A 252 18.17 -1.83 -17.51
N LEU A 253 18.14 -2.03 -18.83
CA LEU A 253 19.16 -2.81 -19.53
C LEU A 253 20.61 -2.34 -19.30
N PRO A 254 20.95 -1.02 -19.38
CA PRO A 254 22.31 -0.56 -19.10
C PRO A 254 22.75 -0.88 -17.65
N LEU A 255 21.84 -0.69 -16.69
CA LEU A 255 22.09 -1.00 -15.28
C LEU A 255 22.24 -2.50 -15.06
N MET A 256 21.40 -3.30 -15.71
CA MET A 256 21.51 -4.77 -15.68
C MET A 256 22.83 -5.23 -16.29
N GLY A 257 23.29 -4.61 -17.37
CA GLY A 257 24.60 -4.87 -17.97
C GLY A 257 25.75 -4.57 -16.99
N ALA A 258 25.70 -3.43 -16.31
CA ALA A 258 26.69 -3.06 -15.29
C ALA A 258 26.71 -4.06 -14.13
N CYS A 259 25.54 -4.45 -13.62
CA CYS A 259 25.45 -5.49 -12.58
C CYS A 259 26.00 -6.84 -13.06
N ALA A 260 25.70 -7.25 -14.29
CA ALA A 260 26.19 -8.49 -14.87
C ALA A 260 27.71 -8.51 -14.96
N ILE A 261 28.32 -7.43 -15.45
CA ILE A 261 29.77 -7.27 -15.51
C ILE A 261 30.39 -7.32 -14.12
N ALA A 262 29.84 -6.58 -13.16
CA ALA A 262 30.32 -6.54 -11.77
C ALA A 262 30.29 -7.96 -11.11
N ILE A 263 29.21 -8.72 -11.29
CA ILE A 263 29.10 -10.09 -10.79
C ILE A 263 30.14 -10.99 -11.45
N ARG A 264 30.30 -10.89 -12.79
CA ARG A 264 31.27 -11.70 -13.52
C ARG A 264 32.71 -11.44 -13.09
N LEU A 265 33.03 -10.18 -12.82
CA LEU A 265 34.37 -9.78 -12.36
C LEU A 265 34.64 -10.14 -10.89
N SER A 266 33.60 -10.32 -10.06
CA SER A 266 33.78 -10.58 -8.63
C SER A 266 34.27 -12.01 -8.32
N ASP A 267 33.77 -13.02 -9.06
CA ASP A 267 34.08 -14.43 -8.78
C ASP A 267 34.01 -15.35 -10.02
N GLY A 268 33.88 -14.79 -11.23
CA GLY A 268 33.93 -15.54 -12.48
C GLY A 268 32.76 -16.48 -12.78
N GLY A 269 31.83 -16.64 -11.84
CA GLY A 269 30.68 -17.57 -11.98
C GLY A 269 29.52 -17.04 -12.81
N PRO A 270 28.41 -17.78 -12.90
CA PRO A 270 27.22 -17.38 -13.65
C PRO A 270 26.60 -16.10 -13.09
N VAL A 271 26.16 -15.22 -13.98
CA VAL A 271 25.59 -13.92 -13.60
C VAL A 271 24.18 -14.06 -13.04
N LEU A 272 23.39 -14.99 -13.59
CA LEU A 272 22.00 -15.19 -13.26
C LEU A 272 21.81 -16.41 -12.35
N PHE A 273 20.94 -16.26 -11.38
CA PHE A 273 20.38 -17.33 -10.56
C PHE A 273 18.96 -17.63 -11.02
N ARG A 274 18.65 -18.91 -11.18
CA ARG A 274 17.34 -19.39 -11.62
C ARG A 274 16.80 -20.39 -10.61
N GLN A 275 15.54 -20.21 -10.22
CA GLN A 275 14.89 -21.09 -9.23
C GLN A 275 13.42 -21.36 -9.62
N LYS A 276 13.00 -22.61 -9.54
CA LYS A 276 11.59 -22.99 -9.71
C LYS A 276 10.76 -22.46 -8.53
N ARG A 277 9.67 -21.80 -8.84
CA ARG A 277 8.72 -21.23 -7.88
C ARG A 277 7.29 -21.50 -8.32
N VAL A 278 6.36 -21.38 -7.34
CA VAL A 278 4.95 -21.58 -7.59
C VAL A 278 4.28 -20.24 -7.89
N GLY A 279 3.61 -20.19 -9.03
CA GLY A 279 2.91 -19.03 -9.56
C GLY A 279 1.39 -19.15 -9.48
N ARG A 280 0.71 -18.37 -10.34
CA ARG A 280 -0.75 -18.34 -10.41
C ARG A 280 -1.32 -19.72 -10.75
N ALA A 281 -2.44 -20.07 -10.11
CA ALA A 281 -3.13 -21.34 -10.22
C ALA A 281 -2.27 -22.57 -9.86
N GLY A 282 -1.21 -22.37 -9.05
CA GLY A 282 -0.30 -23.43 -8.65
C GLY A 282 0.69 -23.84 -9.74
N ARG A 283 0.77 -23.13 -10.86
CA ARG A 283 1.69 -23.48 -11.97
C ARG A 283 3.12 -23.11 -11.60
N GLU A 284 4.04 -23.99 -11.91
CA GLU A 284 5.47 -23.74 -11.74
C GLU A 284 5.98 -22.78 -12.81
N PHE A 285 6.91 -21.92 -12.40
CA PHE A 285 7.67 -21.08 -13.31
C PHE A 285 9.07 -20.84 -12.76
N THR A 286 9.99 -20.35 -13.59
CA THR A 286 11.37 -20.09 -13.19
C THR A 286 11.58 -18.60 -12.95
N VAL A 287 11.80 -18.23 -11.70
CA VAL A 287 12.25 -16.87 -11.34
C VAL A 287 13.70 -16.69 -11.75
N THR A 288 13.99 -15.57 -12.38
CA THR A 288 15.34 -15.17 -12.77
C THR A 288 15.77 -13.97 -11.94
N LYS A 289 16.95 -14.05 -11.29
CA LYS A 289 17.55 -12.98 -10.50
C LYS A 289 19.05 -12.87 -10.79
N PHE A 290 19.66 -11.76 -10.40
CA PHE A 290 21.11 -11.73 -10.32
C PHE A 290 21.58 -12.60 -9.17
N ARG A 291 22.73 -13.27 -9.39
CA ARG A 291 23.36 -14.08 -8.37
C ARG A 291 24.00 -13.17 -7.30
N THR A 292 23.62 -13.40 -6.05
CA THR A 292 24.09 -12.64 -4.88
C THR A 292 24.85 -13.51 -3.88
N MET A 293 24.89 -14.83 -4.12
CA MET A 293 25.54 -15.83 -3.26
C MET A 293 26.60 -16.60 -4.02
N ARG A 294 27.61 -17.08 -3.30
CA ARG A 294 28.58 -18.03 -3.82
C ARG A 294 27.91 -19.34 -4.21
N LEU A 295 28.42 -20.01 -5.22
CA LEU A 295 27.96 -21.35 -5.59
C LEU A 295 28.46 -22.33 -4.53
N VAL A 296 27.54 -23.09 -3.95
CA VAL A 296 27.85 -24.23 -3.08
C VAL A 296 27.42 -25.46 -3.84
N THR A 297 28.38 -26.33 -4.17
CA THR A 297 28.16 -27.51 -5.02
C THR A 297 27.44 -28.65 -4.30
N ASP A 298 27.45 -28.65 -2.95
CA ASP A 298 26.99 -29.77 -2.16
C ASP A 298 25.59 -29.60 -1.53
N LEU A 299 24.85 -28.56 -1.96
CA LEU A 299 23.48 -28.37 -1.49
C LEU A 299 22.49 -29.12 -2.38
N ASP A 300 21.72 -30.03 -1.78
CA ASP A 300 20.55 -30.65 -2.43
C ASP A 300 19.54 -29.55 -2.81
N PRO A 301 19.15 -29.43 -4.10
CA PRO A 301 18.14 -28.48 -4.53
C PRO A 301 16.78 -28.66 -3.85
N ASP A 302 16.50 -29.86 -3.33
CA ASP A 302 15.27 -30.23 -2.64
C ASP A 302 15.38 -30.04 -1.10
N ASP A 303 16.54 -29.61 -0.59
CA ASP A 303 16.68 -29.27 0.83
C ASP A 303 16.00 -27.93 1.14
N ARG A 304 15.03 -28.00 2.05
CA ARG A 304 14.30 -26.83 2.57
C ARG A 304 15.24 -25.79 3.18
N ARG A 305 16.31 -26.22 3.87
CA ARG A 305 17.30 -25.31 4.47
C ARG A 305 18.09 -24.56 3.41
N ALA A 306 18.39 -25.20 2.28
CA ALA A 306 19.07 -24.57 1.16
C ALA A 306 18.18 -23.47 0.51
N ALA A 307 16.86 -23.66 0.51
CA ALA A 307 15.90 -22.69 -0.02
C ALA A 307 15.64 -21.49 0.92
N MET A 308 16.02 -21.59 2.20
CA MET A 308 15.90 -20.53 3.20
C MET A 308 17.20 -19.72 3.28
N THR A 309 17.08 -18.41 3.44
CA THR A 309 18.21 -17.53 3.71
C THR A 309 18.07 -16.99 5.13
N GLY A 310 19.02 -17.28 6.00
CA GLY A 310 19.06 -16.77 7.37
C GLY A 310 19.79 -15.42 7.49
N ASP A 311 19.71 -14.82 8.67
CA ASP A 311 20.48 -13.61 9.00
C ASP A 311 21.98 -13.94 9.03
N GLY A 312 22.80 -13.11 8.37
CA GLY A 312 24.24 -13.30 8.33
C GLY A 312 24.71 -14.48 7.48
N ASP A 313 23.92 -14.94 6.50
CA ASP A 313 24.26 -16.05 5.62
C ASP A 313 25.62 -15.82 4.93
N VAL A 314 26.62 -16.63 5.31
CA VAL A 314 28.01 -16.53 4.84
C VAL A 314 28.16 -16.72 3.32
N ARG A 315 27.15 -17.26 2.66
CA ARG A 315 27.12 -17.44 1.20
C ARG A 315 27.00 -16.11 0.47
N ILE A 316 26.47 -15.07 1.11
CA ILE A 316 26.22 -13.77 0.48
C ILE A 316 27.55 -13.06 0.23
N THR A 317 27.81 -12.69 -1.03
CA THR A 317 28.99 -11.89 -1.38
C THR A 317 28.82 -10.43 -0.97
N ARG A 318 29.92 -9.65 -0.82
CA ARG A 318 29.83 -8.21 -0.53
C ARG A 318 29.03 -7.45 -1.60
N LEU A 319 29.26 -7.77 -2.88
CA LEU A 319 28.48 -7.23 -3.99
C LEU A 319 27.02 -7.69 -3.91
N GLY A 320 26.79 -8.97 -3.58
CA GLY A 320 25.45 -9.54 -3.39
C GLY A 320 24.67 -8.84 -2.29
N ALA A 321 25.30 -8.48 -1.18
CA ALA A 321 24.67 -7.72 -0.11
C ALA A 321 24.22 -6.32 -0.58
N PHE A 322 25.04 -5.62 -1.37
CA PHE A 322 24.65 -4.36 -2.00
C PHE A 322 23.48 -4.53 -2.96
N LEU A 323 23.53 -5.53 -3.87
CA LEU A 323 22.45 -5.79 -4.84
C LEU A 323 21.13 -6.12 -4.14
N ARG A 324 21.15 -6.91 -3.04
CA ARG A 324 19.95 -7.21 -2.24
C ARG A 324 19.37 -5.98 -1.56
N ARG A 325 20.23 -5.16 -0.93
CA ARG A 325 19.79 -3.93 -0.25
C ARG A 325 19.15 -2.95 -1.22
N SER A 326 19.71 -2.80 -2.41
CA SER A 326 19.19 -1.93 -3.47
C SER A 326 18.08 -2.55 -4.31
N ARG A 327 17.76 -3.85 -4.11
CA ARG A 327 16.82 -4.64 -4.92
C ARG A 327 17.20 -4.74 -6.40
N LEU A 328 18.43 -4.43 -6.75
CA LEU A 328 18.93 -4.57 -8.13
C LEU A 328 19.02 -6.03 -8.55
N ASP A 329 19.18 -6.95 -7.60
CA ASP A 329 19.16 -8.40 -7.86
C ASP A 329 17.84 -8.89 -8.46
N GLU A 330 16.76 -8.16 -8.27
CA GLU A 330 15.42 -8.53 -8.76
C GLU A 330 15.08 -7.97 -10.16
N LEU A 331 15.93 -7.09 -10.74
CA LEU A 331 15.70 -6.51 -12.08
C LEU A 331 15.46 -7.55 -13.19
N PRO A 332 16.14 -8.72 -13.25
CA PRO A 332 15.86 -9.71 -14.28
C PRO A 332 14.44 -10.29 -14.22
N GLN A 333 13.70 -10.12 -13.10
CA GLN A 333 12.30 -10.54 -13.01
C GLN A 333 11.36 -9.71 -13.92
N LEU A 334 11.79 -8.56 -14.44
CA LEU A 334 11.06 -7.86 -15.51
C LEU A 334 10.75 -8.79 -16.68
N TRP A 335 11.63 -9.73 -16.97
CA TRP A 335 11.39 -10.75 -17.98
C TRP A 335 10.25 -11.72 -17.61
N ASN A 336 10.12 -12.09 -16.33
CA ASN A 336 9.00 -12.91 -15.85
C ASN A 336 7.66 -12.14 -15.92
N ILE A 337 7.69 -10.81 -15.72
CA ILE A 337 6.49 -9.96 -15.88
C ILE A 337 6.08 -9.93 -17.36
N LEU A 338 7.01 -9.71 -18.28
CA LEU A 338 6.73 -9.71 -19.72
C LEU A 338 6.14 -11.03 -20.19
N LYS A 339 6.61 -12.17 -19.67
CA LYS A 339 6.03 -13.49 -19.93
C LYS A 339 4.65 -13.70 -19.30
N GLY A 340 4.21 -12.80 -18.44
CA GLY A 340 2.95 -12.93 -17.70
C GLY A 340 2.97 -13.95 -16.56
N GLU A 341 4.14 -14.39 -16.13
CA GLU A 341 4.35 -15.31 -15.00
C GLU A 341 4.27 -14.56 -13.65
N MET A 342 4.66 -13.28 -13.63
CA MET A 342 4.67 -12.40 -12.48
C MET A 342 3.96 -11.06 -12.73
N SER A 343 3.79 -10.30 -11.68
CA SER A 343 3.31 -8.91 -11.62
C SER A 343 4.32 -8.06 -10.83
N PHE A 344 4.28 -6.74 -10.94
CA PHE A 344 5.05 -5.88 -10.02
C PHE A 344 4.59 -6.04 -8.58
N ILE A 345 3.27 -6.19 -8.38
CA ILE A 345 2.66 -6.26 -7.04
C ILE A 345 1.78 -7.50 -6.94
N GLY A 346 2.03 -8.30 -5.89
CA GLY A 346 1.33 -9.54 -5.60
C GLY A 346 2.01 -10.32 -4.45
N PRO A 347 1.45 -11.43 -4.00
CA PRO A 347 2.10 -12.33 -3.04
C PRO A 347 3.47 -12.78 -3.55
N ARG A 348 4.51 -12.75 -2.69
CA ARG A 348 5.85 -13.19 -3.10
C ARG A 348 5.85 -14.68 -3.44
N PRO A 349 6.39 -15.10 -4.61
CA PRO A 349 6.41 -16.52 -4.97
C PRO A 349 7.40 -17.29 -4.09
N GLU A 350 6.97 -18.43 -3.55
CA GLU A 350 7.82 -19.32 -2.76
C GLU A 350 8.50 -20.36 -3.64
N ALA A 351 9.68 -20.84 -3.18
CA ALA A 351 10.33 -22.00 -3.79
C ALA A 351 9.37 -23.20 -3.74
N GLN A 352 9.42 -24.05 -4.77
CA GLN A 352 8.51 -25.19 -4.90
C GLN A 352 8.52 -26.09 -3.67
N VAL A 353 9.70 -26.42 -3.14
CA VAL A 353 9.88 -27.24 -1.95
C VAL A 353 9.18 -26.63 -0.72
N LEU A 354 9.34 -25.31 -0.52
CA LEU A 354 8.70 -24.61 0.60
C LEU A 354 7.18 -24.53 0.39
N SER A 355 6.72 -24.26 -0.83
CA SER A 355 5.29 -24.16 -1.14
C SER A 355 4.58 -25.49 -0.93
N SER A 356 5.21 -26.60 -1.29
CA SER A 356 4.67 -27.95 -1.06
C SER A 356 4.57 -28.24 0.43
N TRP A 357 5.61 -27.94 1.18
CA TRP A 357 5.60 -28.09 2.64
C TRP A 357 4.54 -27.22 3.32
N TYR A 358 4.46 -25.92 3.00
CA TYR A 358 3.44 -25.05 3.59
C TYR A 358 2.02 -25.46 3.19
N THR A 359 1.85 -26.08 2.03
CA THR A 359 0.53 -26.61 1.61
C THR A 359 0.08 -27.79 2.49
N SER A 360 1.02 -28.62 3.00
CA SER A 360 0.68 -29.72 3.91
C SER A 360 0.44 -29.27 5.34
N GLU A 361 1.13 -28.20 5.78
CA GLU A 361 1.08 -27.74 7.17
C GLU A 361 0.04 -26.66 7.44
N ILE A 362 -0.26 -25.82 6.45
CA ILE A 362 -1.09 -24.62 6.65
C ILE A 362 -2.40 -24.73 5.85
N PRO A 363 -3.55 -24.78 6.52
CA PRO A 363 -4.85 -24.78 5.86
C PRO A 363 -4.98 -23.57 4.91
N PHE A 364 -5.63 -23.79 3.78
CA PHE A 364 -5.93 -22.76 2.78
C PHE A 364 -4.70 -22.10 2.12
N TYR A 365 -3.47 -22.56 2.37
CA TYR A 365 -2.25 -21.96 1.79
C TYR A 365 -2.32 -21.77 0.28
N ARG A 366 -2.93 -22.72 -0.44
CA ARG A 366 -3.06 -22.69 -1.92
C ARG A 366 -3.87 -21.49 -2.44
N TYR A 367 -4.73 -20.86 -1.64
CA TYR A 367 -5.51 -19.69 -2.08
C TYR A 367 -4.66 -18.48 -2.42
N ARG A 368 -3.45 -18.38 -1.92
CA ARG A 368 -2.53 -17.30 -2.29
C ARG A 368 -2.15 -17.31 -3.79
N HIS A 369 -2.33 -18.44 -4.46
CA HIS A 369 -2.03 -18.62 -5.90
C HIS A 369 -3.19 -18.21 -6.84
N VAL A 370 -4.25 -17.61 -6.32
CA VAL A 370 -5.39 -17.11 -7.14
C VAL A 370 -4.96 -15.91 -8.00
N VAL A 371 -4.00 -15.11 -7.53
CA VAL A 371 -3.40 -13.99 -8.25
C VAL A 371 -2.00 -14.33 -8.75
N ARG A 372 -1.46 -13.51 -9.68
CA ARG A 372 -0.05 -13.62 -10.06
C ARG A 372 0.84 -13.24 -8.89
N PRO A 373 1.96 -13.93 -8.69
CA PRO A 373 2.95 -13.53 -7.70
C PRO A 373 3.60 -12.19 -8.09
N GLY A 374 4.04 -11.44 -7.08
CA GLY A 374 4.64 -10.12 -7.27
C GLY A 374 6.12 -10.05 -6.89
N ILE A 375 6.81 -9.04 -7.44
CA ILE A 375 8.13 -8.63 -6.96
C ILE A 375 7.98 -8.04 -5.56
N SER A 376 7.00 -7.16 -5.37
CA SER A 376 6.60 -6.63 -4.06
C SER A 376 5.18 -7.08 -3.70
N GLY A 377 4.84 -7.12 -2.40
CA GLY A 377 3.53 -7.54 -1.93
C GLY A 377 3.18 -6.98 -0.56
N TRP A 378 1.90 -7.08 -0.19
CA TRP A 378 1.38 -6.55 1.06
C TRP A 378 2.06 -7.15 2.30
N ALA A 379 2.33 -8.47 2.28
CA ALA A 379 3.08 -9.14 3.34
C ALA A 379 4.50 -8.58 3.47
N GLN A 380 5.20 -8.40 2.34
CA GLN A 380 6.59 -7.93 2.32
C GLN A 380 6.75 -6.52 2.92
N VAL A 381 5.81 -5.60 2.63
CA VAL A 381 5.88 -4.22 3.13
C VAL A 381 5.37 -4.04 4.56
N ASN A 382 4.74 -5.07 5.16
CA ASN A 382 4.24 -5.03 6.53
C ASN A 382 5.03 -5.90 7.51
N GLN A 383 5.53 -7.06 7.08
CA GLN A 383 6.21 -8.04 7.94
C GLN A 383 7.71 -8.19 7.64
N GLY A 384 8.12 -7.93 6.39
CA GLY A 384 9.50 -8.18 5.95
C GLY A 384 9.75 -9.64 5.54
N HIS A 385 10.99 -10.12 5.74
CA HIS A 385 11.38 -11.49 5.43
C HIS A 385 11.06 -12.42 6.59
N VAL A 386 10.61 -13.65 6.28
CA VAL A 386 10.05 -14.58 7.26
C VAL A 386 10.58 -15.99 6.97
N ALA A 387 10.95 -16.74 8.01
CA ALA A 387 11.52 -18.08 7.91
C ALA A 387 10.77 -19.14 8.73
N GLU A 388 10.09 -18.77 9.82
CA GLU A 388 9.39 -19.71 10.71
C GLU A 388 7.95 -19.98 10.30
N VAL A 389 7.42 -21.18 10.58
CA VAL A 389 6.05 -21.58 10.20
C VAL A 389 4.98 -20.66 10.78
N GLY A 390 5.14 -20.23 12.03
CA GLY A 390 4.22 -19.27 12.67
C GLY A 390 4.18 -17.90 11.96
N GLU A 391 5.34 -17.45 11.50
CA GLU A 391 5.47 -16.23 10.72
C GLU A 391 4.91 -16.38 9.31
N VAL A 392 4.99 -17.57 8.70
CA VAL A 392 4.39 -17.88 7.39
C VAL A 392 2.86 -17.82 7.48
N HIS A 393 2.27 -18.28 8.60
CA HIS A 393 0.84 -18.15 8.83
C HIS A 393 0.41 -16.65 8.84
N LEU A 394 1.17 -15.82 9.55
CA LEU A 394 0.95 -14.38 9.56
C LEU A 394 1.11 -13.75 8.17
N LYS A 395 2.14 -14.17 7.42
CA LYS A 395 2.35 -13.75 6.03
C LYS A 395 1.16 -14.09 5.14
N LEU A 396 0.59 -15.29 5.32
CA LEU A 396 -0.57 -15.75 4.59
C LEU A 396 -1.80 -14.88 4.86
N GLN A 397 -2.01 -14.43 6.12
CA GLN A 397 -3.09 -13.50 6.46
C GLN A 397 -2.96 -12.15 5.72
N TYR A 398 -1.74 -11.65 5.54
CA TYR A 398 -1.49 -10.45 4.71
C TYR A 398 -1.74 -10.73 3.23
N ASP A 399 -1.31 -11.88 2.71
CA ASP A 399 -1.57 -12.27 1.32
C ASP A 399 -3.08 -12.37 1.05
N PHE A 400 -3.85 -12.91 2.00
CA PHE A 400 -5.31 -12.98 1.91
C PHE A 400 -5.97 -11.61 1.97
N PHE A 401 -5.44 -10.70 2.76
CA PHE A 401 -5.89 -9.32 2.76
C PHE A 401 -5.71 -8.69 1.35
N TYR A 402 -4.55 -8.87 0.75
CA TYR A 402 -4.29 -8.40 -0.61
C TYR A 402 -5.27 -8.99 -1.63
N ILE A 403 -5.54 -10.29 -1.56
CA ILE A 403 -6.46 -10.98 -2.49
C ILE A 403 -7.91 -10.49 -2.29
N LYS A 404 -8.36 -10.35 -1.05
CA LYS A 404 -9.72 -9.91 -0.71
C LYS A 404 -10.00 -8.47 -1.14
N TYR A 405 -9.04 -7.58 -0.90
CA TYR A 405 -9.14 -6.15 -1.19
C TYR A 405 -8.38 -5.74 -2.46
N PHE A 406 -8.23 -6.68 -3.39
CA PHE A 406 -7.51 -6.52 -4.65
C PHE A 406 -8.02 -5.31 -5.45
N SER A 407 -7.21 -4.24 -5.54
CA SER A 407 -7.62 -2.96 -6.14
C SER A 407 -6.40 -2.12 -6.53
N PRO A 408 -6.56 -1.16 -7.48
CA PRO A 408 -5.48 -0.26 -7.88
C PRO A 408 -4.96 0.59 -6.72
N TRP A 409 -5.83 0.92 -5.75
CA TRP A 409 -5.46 1.71 -4.58
C TRP A 409 -4.55 0.95 -3.63
N LEU A 410 -4.80 -0.35 -3.43
CA LEU A 410 -3.94 -1.20 -2.61
C LEU A 410 -2.59 -1.42 -3.30
N ASP A 411 -2.58 -1.59 -4.62
CA ASP A 411 -1.34 -1.68 -5.39
C ASP A 411 -0.52 -0.38 -5.28
N LEU A 412 -1.16 0.77 -5.42
CA LEU A 412 -0.50 2.07 -5.26
C LEU A 412 0.08 2.24 -3.85
N LEU A 413 -0.66 1.82 -2.82
CA LEU A 413 -0.18 1.83 -1.44
C LEU A 413 1.04 0.93 -1.25
N ILE A 414 1.01 -0.29 -1.80
CA ILE A 414 2.14 -1.22 -1.73
C ILE A 414 3.35 -0.62 -2.44
N LEU A 415 3.16 0.00 -3.60
CA LEU A 415 4.22 0.69 -4.33
C LEU A 415 4.88 1.77 -3.46
N PHE A 416 4.09 2.66 -2.83
CA PHE A 416 4.62 3.71 -1.95
C PHE A 416 5.36 3.14 -0.75
N ARG A 417 4.84 2.08 -0.12
CA ARG A 417 5.53 1.41 0.98
C ARG A 417 6.82 0.73 0.52
N THR A 418 6.82 0.13 -0.68
CA THR A 418 8.02 -0.49 -1.27
C THR A 418 9.13 0.54 -1.48
N VAL A 419 8.81 1.71 -2.06
CA VAL A 419 9.78 2.80 -2.22
C VAL A 419 10.34 3.22 -0.85
N LYS A 420 9.48 3.41 0.15
CA LYS A 420 9.93 3.71 1.51
C LYS A 420 10.86 2.61 2.06
N THR A 421 10.51 1.35 1.89
CA THR A 421 11.30 0.19 2.35
C THR A 421 12.68 0.17 1.69
N ILE A 422 12.75 0.43 0.39
CA ILE A 422 14.04 0.52 -0.34
C ILE A 422 14.89 1.68 0.20
N LEU A 423 14.31 2.86 0.38
CA LEU A 423 15.03 4.05 0.86
C LEU A 423 15.52 3.91 2.31
N THR A 424 14.78 3.20 3.16
CA THR A 424 15.14 3.00 4.57
C THR A 424 15.96 1.74 4.81
N GLY A 425 16.10 0.85 3.82
CA GLY A 425 16.75 -0.47 3.96
C GLY A 425 15.98 -1.45 4.86
N TRP A 426 14.74 -1.13 5.26
CA TRP A 426 13.94 -1.98 6.13
C TRP A 426 13.54 -3.28 5.43
N GLY A 427 13.74 -4.44 6.11
CA GLY A 427 13.38 -5.76 5.58
C GLY A 427 14.27 -6.28 4.44
N ALA A 428 15.41 -5.63 4.16
CA ALA A 428 16.44 -6.16 3.26
C ALA A 428 17.38 -7.06 4.08
N ARG A 429 17.31 -8.37 3.86
CA ARG A 429 18.20 -9.39 4.45
C ARG A 429 18.91 -10.16 3.35
#